data_b0318ad33e2da686c0abd4ee617e3306
#
_entry.id   b0318ad33e2da686c0abd4ee617e3306
#
_cell.length_a   1.000
_cell.length_b   1.000
_cell.length_c   1.000
_cell.angle_alpha   90.00
_cell.angle_beta   90.00
_cell.angle_gamma   90.00
#
_symmetry.space_group_name_H-M   'P 1'
#
loop_
_entity.id
_entity.type
_entity.pdbx_description
1 polymer ?
#
loop_
_entity_poly.entity_id
_entity_poly.type
_entity_poly.pdbx_seq_one_letter_code
_entity_poly.pdbx_strand_id
1 'polypeptide(L)'
;MNIRAIIVDDEKLARQRVRLLLNEETDVDVVGECKDGFEAVAQIQESSCDLVFLDVQMPEMDGFEVLQQIPRISLPVIIFTTAYD
;
A
#
# COMPACT_ATOMS: atom_id res chain seq x y z
N MET A 1 6.02 -15.06 12.92
CA MET A 1 4.79 -14.51 12.36
C MET A 1 5.14 -13.32 11.47
N ASN A 2 4.68 -13.34 10.24
CA ASN A 2 5.07 -12.31 9.29
C ASN A 2 3.97 -11.25 9.10
N ILE A 3 4.42 -10.02 8.90
CA ILE A 3 3.55 -8.89 8.60
C ILE A 3 3.25 -8.92 7.09
N ARG A 4 1.99 -8.97 6.73
CA ARG A 4 1.56 -9.01 5.33
C ARG A 4 1.37 -7.59 4.85
N ALA A 5 2.15 -7.17 3.87
CA ALA A 5 2.19 -5.79 3.41
C ALA A 5 1.76 -5.66 1.95
N ILE A 6 1.07 -4.55 1.66
CA ILE A 6 0.71 -4.16 0.29
C ILE A 6 1.39 -2.82 0.01
N ILE A 7 1.91 -2.68 -1.20
CA ILE A 7 2.55 -1.44 -1.66
C ILE A 7 1.66 -0.80 -2.70
N VAL A 8 1.28 0.46 -2.49
CA VAL A 8 0.40 1.21 -3.40
C VAL A 8 1.11 2.46 -3.87
N ASP A 9 1.39 2.53 -5.16
CA ASP A 9 2.02 3.69 -5.79
C ASP A 9 1.80 3.58 -7.28
N ASP A 10 1.47 4.69 -7.94
CA ASP A 10 1.25 4.70 -9.38
C ASP A 10 2.55 4.59 -10.18
N GLU A 11 3.70 4.81 -9.55
CA GLU A 11 5.00 4.71 -10.21
C GLU A 11 5.68 3.39 -9.89
N LYS A 12 6.02 2.65 -10.94
CA LYS A 12 6.66 1.35 -10.79
C LYS A 12 7.97 1.42 -10.03
N LEU A 13 8.79 2.44 -10.32
CA LEU A 13 10.09 2.59 -9.65
C LEU A 13 9.94 2.85 -8.16
N ALA A 14 8.92 3.61 -7.78
CA ALA A 14 8.65 3.85 -6.37
C ALA A 14 8.26 2.56 -5.66
N ARG A 15 7.42 1.72 -6.29
CA ARG A 15 7.05 0.42 -5.72
C ARG A 15 8.28 -0.47 -5.57
N GLN A 16 9.17 -0.46 -6.57
CA GLN A 16 10.40 -1.27 -6.51
C GLN A 16 11.32 -0.84 -5.38
N ARG A 17 11.42 0.47 -5.12
CA ARG A 17 12.25 0.98 -4.01
C ARG A 17 11.74 0.48 -2.66
N VAL A 18 10.42 0.56 -2.45
CA VAL A 18 9.83 0.08 -1.21
C VAL A 18 10.06 -1.42 -1.06
N ARG A 19 9.85 -2.17 -2.14
CA ARG A 19 10.06 -3.62 -2.12
C ARG A 19 11.51 -3.97 -1.77
N LEU A 20 12.48 -3.25 -2.34
CA LEU A 20 13.90 -3.49 -2.05
C LEU A 20 14.22 -3.24 -0.58
N LEU A 21 13.67 -2.17 -0.02
CA LEU A 21 13.86 -1.87 1.40
C LEU A 21 13.26 -2.96 2.29
N LEU A 22 12.09 -3.46 1.92
CA LEU A 22 11.41 -4.49 2.69
C LEU A 22 12.06 -5.87 2.55
N ASN A 23 12.79 -6.11 1.47
CA ASN A 23 13.49 -7.38 1.29
C ASN A 23 14.55 -7.64 2.38
N GLU A 24 15.01 -6.59 3.03
CA GLU A 24 15.97 -6.73 4.13
C GLU A 24 15.28 -7.09 5.45
N GLU A 25 13.95 -6.97 5.48
CA GLU A 25 13.16 -7.26 6.68
C GLU A 25 12.59 -8.68 6.58
N THR A 26 13.06 -9.56 7.42
CA THR A 26 12.63 -10.97 7.38
C THR A 26 11.22 -11.17 7.89
N ASP A 27 10.67 -10.19 8.60
CA ASP A 27 9.34 -10.30 9.21
C ASP A 27 8.23 -9.73 8.36
N VAL A 28 8.56 -9.19 7.17
CA VAL A 28 7.58 -8.55 6.28
C VAL A 28 7.48 -9.30 4.97
N ASP A 29 6.27 -9.72 4.62
CA ASP A 29 5.98 -10.31 3.32
C ASP A 29 5.18 -9.34 2.49
N VAL A 30 5.69 -8.99 1.32
CA VAL A 30 4.93 -8.17 0.36
C VAL A 30 3.99 -9.10 -0.38
N VAL A 31 2.70 -8.97 -0.09
CA VAL A 31 1.67 -9.85 -0.65
C VAL A 31 0.95 -9.25 -1.85
N GLY A 32 1.19 -7.98 -2.15
CA GLY A 32 0.60 -7.34 -3.32
C GLY A 32 1.18 -5.98 -3.61
N GLU A 33 1.06 -5.56 -4.87
CA GLU A 33 1.40 -4.21 -5.32
C GLU A 33 0.21 -3.69 -6.11
N CYS A 34 -0.11 -2.41 -5.90
CA CYS A 34 -1.21 -1.75 -6.59
C CYS A 34 -0.69 -0.50 -7.28
N LYS A 35 -1.15 -0.25 -8.48
CA LYS A 35 -0.71 0.89 -9.28
C LYS A 35 -1.69 2.06 -9.26
N ASP A 36 -2.85 1.89 -8.64
CA ASP A 36 -3.83 2.96 -8.50
C ASP A 36 -4.73 2.72 -7.30
N GLY A 37 -5.56 3.71 -6.98
CA GLY A 37 -6.43 3.65 -5.83
C GLY A 37 -7.51 2.59 -5.93
N PHE A 38 -7.98 2.32 -7.15
CA PHE A 38 -9.04 1.33 -7.36
C PHE A 38 -8.53 -0.07 -7.05
N GLU A 39 -7.32 -0.40 -7.52
CA GLU A 39 -6.69 -1.68 -7.17
C GLU A 39 -6.44 -1.78 -5.67
N ALA A 40 -6.03 -0.67 -5.05
CA ALA A 40 -5.75 -0.65 -3.63
C ALA A 40 -7.00 -0.98 -2.81
N VAL A 41 -8.12 -0.33 -3.12
CA VAL A 41 -9.38 -0.58 -2.40
C VAL A 41 -9.75 -2.07 -2.50
N ALA A 42 -9.69 -2.61 -3.71
CA ALA A 42 -10.04 -4.02 -3.92
C ALA A 42 -9.11 -4.97 -3.15
N GLN A 43 -7.80 -4.78 -3.28
CA GLN A 43 -6.84 -5.67 -2.64
C GLN A 43 -6.84 -5.58 -1.12
N ILE A 44 -6.98 -4.39 -0.57
CA ILE A 44 -7.02 -4.22 0.88
C ILE A 44 -8.23 -4.93 1.48
N GLN A 45 -9.36 -4.87 0.77
CA GLN A 45 -10.58 -5.52 1.24
C GLN A 45 -10.55 -7.04 1.05
N GLU A 46 -9.90 -7.52 -0.01
CA GLU A 46 -9.85 -8.95 -0.32
C GLU A 46 -8.75 -9.69 0.40
N SER A 47 -7.65 -9.00 0.69
CA SER A 47 -6.47 -9.60 1.31
C SER A 47 -6.47 -9.31 2.81
N SER A 48 -6.07 -10.29 3.59
CA SER A 48 -5.85 -10.07 5.02
C SER A 48 -4.49 -9.46 5.25
N CYS A 49 -4.30 -8.20 4.84
CA CYS A 49 -3.03 -7.52 5.02
C CYS A 49 -3.00 -6.78 6.36
N ASP A 50 -1.79 -6.62 6.89
CA ASP A 50 -1.56 -5.97 8.17
C ASP A 50 -1.06 -4.54 8.00
N LEU A 51 -0.47 -4.25 6.86
CA LEU A 51 0.25 -3.00 6.63
C LEU A 51 0.12 -2.59 5.17
N VAL A 52 -0.10 -1.30 4.93
CA VAL A 52 -0.15 -0.75 3.58
C VAL A 52 0.80 0.45 3.49
N PHE A 53 1.71 0.40 2.53
CA PHE A 53 2.50 1.56 2.14
C PHE A 53 1.72 2.27 1.04
N LEU A 54 1.22 3.45 1.33
CA LEU A 54 0.23 4.11 0.49
C LEU A 54 0.74 5.48 0.05
N ASP A 55 0.89 5.64 -1.27
CA ASP A 55 1.23 6.94 -1.85
C ASP A 55 0.04 7.88 -1.71
N VAL A 56 0.30 9.10 -1.28
CA VAL A 56 -0.73 10.11 -1.12
C VAL A 56 -1.18 10.63 -2.49
N GLN A 57 -0.24 10.88 -3.40
CA GLN A 57 -0.53 11.51 -4.67
C GLN A 57 -0.61 10.50 -5.80
N MET A 58 -1.82 10.19 -6.20
CA MET A 58 -2.10 9.31 -7.34
C MET A 58 -3.20 9.93 -8.19
N PRO A 59 -3.15 9.74 -9.54
CA PRO A 59 -4.22 10.23 -10.41
C PRO A 59 -5.56 9.59 -10.06
N GLU A 60 -6.63 10.32 -10.25
CA GLU A 60 -8.04 9.89 -10.12
C GLU A 60 -8.48 9.58 -8.70
N MET A 61 -7.73 8.78 -7.95
CA MET A 61 -8.05 8.48 -6.55
C MET A 61 -6.76 8.53 -5.74
N ASP A 62 -6.63 9.53 -4.88
CA ASP A 62 -5.44 9.68 -4.05
C ASP A 62 -5.48 8.77 -2.82
N GLY A 63 -4.40 8.77 -2.04
CA GLY A 63 -4.29 7.91 -0.87
C GLY A 63 -5.36 8.15 0.18
N PHE A 64 -5.75 9.41 0.39
CA PHE A 64 -6.80 9.70 1.37
C PHE A 64 -8.15 9.19 0.90
N GLU A 65 -8.42 9.30 -0.39
CA GLU A 65 -9.67 8.80 -0.97
C GLU A 65 -9.76 7.28 -0.88
N VAL A 66 -8.62 6.59 -1.04
CA VAL A 66 -8.57 5.14 -0.84
C VAL A 66 -9.07 4.78 0.56
N LEU A 67 -8.58 5.48 1.58
CA LEU A 67 -8.96 5.20 2.95
C LEU A 67 -10.43 5.46 3.22
N GLN A 68 -11.02 6.44 2.53
CA GLN A 68 -12.45 6.73 2.66
C GLN A 68 -13.34 5.63 2.10
N GLN A 69 -12.81 4.81 1.19
CA GLN A 69 -13.54 3.71 0.59
C GLN A 69 -13.54 2.44 1.42
N ILE A 70 -12.73 2.39 2.47
CA ILE A 70 -12.54 1.18 3.26
C ILE A 70 -13.14 1.38 4.65
N PRO A 71 -14.01 0.46 5.11
CA PRO A 71 -14.57 0.57 6.45
C PRO A 71 -13.46 0.58 7.52
N ARG A 72 -13.61 1.44 8.52
CA ARG A 72 -12.62 1.60 9.57
C ARG A 72 -12.21 0.29 10.23
N ILE A 73 -13.17 -0.58 10.47
CA ILE A 73 -12.92 -1.85 11.14
C ILE A 73 -12.02 -2.76 10.32
N SER A 74 -11.95 -2.53 9.01
CA SER A 74 -11.15 -3.35 8.09
C SER A 74 -9.82 -2.70 7.73
N LEU A 75 -9.52 -1.52 8.28
CA LEU A 75 -8.29 -0.82 7.92
C LEU A 75 -7.07 -1.46 8.56
N PRO A 76 -6.05 -1.80 7.74
CA PRO A 76 -4.75 -2.17 8.28
C PRO A 76 -3.99 -0.94 8.77
N VAL A 77 -2.79 -1.15 9.27
CA VAL A 77 -1.89 -0.03 9.56
C VAL A 77 -1.46 0.62 8.25
N ILE A 78 -1.53 1.94 8.19
CA ILE A 78 -1.21 2.70 6.99
C ILE A 78 0.07 3.50 7.22
N ILE A 79 1.02 3.35 6.31
CA ILE A 79 2.20 4.20 6.25
C ILE A 79 2.13 4.97 4.95
N PHE A 80 1.99 6.29 5.04
CA PHE A 80 1.96 7.13 3.85
C PHE A 80 3.36 7.30 3.29
N THR A 81 3.48 7.19 1.99
CA THR A 81 4.72 7.47 1.27
C THR A 81 4.49 8.70 0.40
N THR A 82 5.51 9.55 0.31
CA THR A 82 5.45 10.72 -0.57
C THR A 82 6.77 10.84 -1.30
N ALA A 83 6.69 11.28 -2.55
CA ALA A 83 7.87 11.63 -3.32
C ALA A 83 8.08 13.13 -3.18
N TYR A 84 9.28 13.51 -2.77
CA TYR A 84 9.70 14.91 -2.75
C TYR A 84 10.78 15.11 -3.80
N ASP A 85 10.61 16.15 -4.54
CA ASP A 85 11.63 16.56 -5.50
C ASP A 85 12.65 17.47 -4.85
#